data_e53a39ee809ef607cee66a07c7bfbcfc
#
_entry.id   e53a39ee809ef607cee66a07c7bfbcfc
#
_cell.length_a   1.000
_cell.length_b   1.000
_cell.length_c   1.000
_cell.angle_alpha   90.00
_cell.angle_beta   90.00
_cell.angle_gamma   90.00
#
_symmetry.space_group_name_H-M   'P 1'
#
loop_
_entity.id
_entity.type
_entity.pdbx_description
1 polymer ?
#
loop_
_entity_poly.entity_id
_entity_poly.type
_entity_poly.pdbx_seq_one_letter_code
_entity_poly.pdbx_strand_id
1 'polypeptide(L)'
;NPYIVAGVMVLFVFLSCIGGLKSVGKVCGSLVPVMAILWLLTSVVVIVGNITNLPHAFALIFGNAFTGSSATGGFVGSTIALVIKQGAARATGSNDAGLGLAPCVHATADVDHPFKQGLWGVTEVFIDTVVVCTATALICILPEGNWSSGATGVALTLQGLKSVLPGGAADLICNVCVAAFCLSTTVVFYVYFENA
;
A
#
# COMPACT_ATOMS: atom_id res chain seq x y z
N ASN A 1 -9.11 -22.33 6.60
CA ASN A 1 -9.49 -22.15 7.98
C ASN A 1 -8.75 -20.94 8.56
N PRO A 2 -9.45 -19.86 8.99
CA PRO A 2 -8.81 -18.61 9.44
C PRO A 2 -7.87 -18.82 10.64
N TYR A 3 -8.15 -19.77 11.50
CA TYR A 3 -7.31 -20.08 12.67
C TYR A 3 -5.93 -20.65 12.30
N ILE A 4 -5.84 -21.41 11.19
CA ILE A 4 -4.55 -21.92 10.71
C ILE A 4 -3.72 -20.76 10.17
N VAL A 5 -4.32 -19.86 9.39
CA VAL A 5 -3.63 -18.68 8.86
C VAL A 5 -3.14 -17.79 10.00
N ALA A 6 -4.01 -17.51 10.98
CA ALA A 6 -3.64 -16.75 12.17
C ALA A 6 -2.49 -17.40 12.94
N GLY A 7 -2.53 -18.72 13.14
CA GLY A 7 -1.44 -19.45 13.81
C GLY A 7 -0.11 -19.38 13.08
N VAL A 8 -0.13 -19.49 11.74
CA VAL A 8 1.09 -19.36 10.92
C VAL A 8 1.63 -17.93 10.99
N MET A 9 0.78 -16.91 10.91
CA MET A 9 1.18 -15.51 11.04
C MET A 9 1.80 -15.21 12.41
N VAL A 10 1.16 -15.65 13.50
CA VAL A 10 1.68 -15.48 14.85
C VAL A 10 3.04 -16.15 15.00
N LEU A 11 3.18 -17.37 14.51
CA LEU A 11 4.46 -18.10 14.55
C LEU A 11 5.56 -17.37 13.77
N PHE A 12 5.25 -16.88 12.57
CA PHE A 12 6.20 -16.13 11.75
C PHE A 12 6.65 -14.84 12.44
N VAL A 13 5.71 -14.05 12.96
CA VAL A 13 6.00 -12.81 13.69
C VAL A 13 6.86 -13.11 14.92
N PHE A 14 6.47 -14.10 15.72
CA PHE A 14 7.22 -14.52 16.90
C PHE A 14 8.66 -14.90 16.57
N LEU A 15 8.88 -15.75 15.56
CA LEU A 15 10.21 -16.13 15.10
C LEU A 15 11.03 -14.96 14.58
N SER A 16 10.40 -14.02 13.90
CA SER A 16 11.05 -12.80 13.37
C SER A 16 11.50 -11.86 14.50
N CYS A 17 10.72 -11.81 15.59
CA CYS A 17 10.95 -10.89 16.71
C CYS A 17 11.91 -11.45 17.79
N ILE A 18 12.11 -12.76 17.88
CA ILE A 18 13.01 -13.38 18.90
C ILE A 18 14.43 -12.80 18.87
N GLY A 19 14.92 -12.40 17.70
CA GLY A 19 16.26 -11.82 17.55
C GLY A 19 16.31 -10.29 17.75
N GLY A 20 15.20 -9.66 18.18
CA GLY A 20 15.09 -8.20 18.36
C GLY A 20 15.21 -7.43 17.06
N LEU A 21 15.51 -6.13 17.16
CA LEU A 21 15.60 -5.18 16.04
C LEU A 21 16.47 -5.66 14.87
N LYS A 22 17.59 -6.31 15.15
CA LYS A 22 18.50 -6.81 14.08
C LYS A 22 17.85 -7.92 13.25
N SER A 23 17.09 -8.81 13.89
CA SER A 23 16.36 -9.88 13.22
C SER A 23 15.22 -9.30 12.35
N VAL A 24 14.45 -8.39 12.92
CA VAL A 24 13.38 -7.67 12.21
C VAL A 24 13.93 -6.95 10.98
N GLY A 25 15.01 -6.17 11.13
CA GLY A 25 15.67 -5.48 10.02
C GLY A 25 16.11 -6.43 8.92
N LYS A 26 16.66 -7.61 9.25
CA LYS A 26 17.07 -8.61 8.26
C LYS A 26 15.89 -9.23 7.52
N VAL A 27 14.80 -9.57 8.24
CA VAL A 27 13.59 -10.14 7.65
C VAL A 27 12.91 -9.12 6.73
N CYS A 28 12.69 -7.90 7.20
CA CYS A 28 12.09 -6.84 6.41
C CYS A 28 12.97 -6.44 5.23
N GLY A 29 14.28 -6.33 5.42
CA GLY A 29 15.25 -5.99 4.36
C GLY A 29 15.28 -7.00 3.21
N SER A 30 14.93 -8.25 3.47
CA SER A 30 14.77 -9.28 2.43
C SER A 30 13.37 -9.30 1.82
N LEU A 31 12.33 -9.24 2.66
CA LEU A 31 10.94 -9.45 2.26
C LEU A 31 10.40 -8.24 1.48
N VAL A 32 10.64 -7.03 2.00
CA VAL A 32 10.04 -5.79 1.46
C VAL A 32 10.46 -5.51 0.00
N PRO A 33 11.75 -5.57 -0.38
CA PRO A 33 12.13 -5.34 -1.77
C PRO A 33 11.51 -6.35 -2.73
N VAL A 34 11.46 -7.62 -2.35
CA VAL A 34 10.91 -8.69 -3.21
C VAL A 34 9.41 -8.46 -3.44
N MET A 35 8.64 -8.18 -2.38
CA MET A 35 7.20 -7.94 -2.54
C MET A 35 6.92 -6.63 -3.28
N ALA A 36 7.70 -5.57 -3.05
CA ALA A 36 7.54 -4.30 -3.74
C ALA A 36 7.81 -4.43 -5.25
N ILE A 37 8.89 -5.12 -5.63
CA ILE A 37 9.22 -5.38 -7.03
C ILE A 37 8.12 -6.23 -7.67
N LEU A 38 7.69 -7.31 -7.03
CA LEU A 38 6.62 -8.16 -7.54
C LEU A 38 5.33 -7.38 -7.75
N TRP A 39 4.96 -6.52 -6.79
CA TRP A 39 3.78 -5.67 -6.87
C TRP A 39 3.88 -4.65 -8.00
N LEU A 40 5.02 -3.97 -8.13
CA LEU A 40 5.23 -2.99 -9.19
C LEU A 40 5.26 -3.63 -10.58
N LEU A 41 5.91 -4.78 -10.74
CA LEU A 41 5.90 -5.51 -12.02
C LEU A 41 4.47 -5.93 -12.40
N THR A 42 3.70 -6.44 -11.45
CA THR A 42 2.30 -6.81 -11.66
C THR A 42 1.46 -5.58 -12.02
N SER A 43 1.70 -4.44 -11.35
CA SER A 43 1.04 -3.17 -11.66
C SER A 43 1.33 -2.70 -13.08
N VAL A 44 2.58 -2.78 -13.51
CA VAL A 44 2.98 -2.44 -14.89
C VAL A 44 2.24 -3.33 -15.91
N VAL A 45 2.12 -4.63 -15.66
CA VAL A 45 1.37 -5.54 -16.54
C VAL A 45 -0.09 -5.11 -16.67
N VAL A 46 -0.75 -4.74 -15.57
CA VAL A 46 -2.15 -4.26 -15.61
C VAL A 46 -2.27 -2.92 -16.32
N ILE A 47 -1.34 -1.99 -16.08
CA ILE A 47 -1.33 -0.68 -16.73
C ILE A 47 -1.13 -0.83 -18.25
N VAL A 48 -0.17 -1.66 -18.68
CA VAL A 48 0.08 -1.91 -20.10
C VAL A 48 -1.12 -2.62 -20.75
N GLY A 49 -1.72 -3.59 -20.08
CA GLY A 49 -2.90 -4.30 -20.58
C GLY A 49 -4.15 -3.42 -20.72
N ASN A 50 -4.23 -2.33 -19.96
CA ASN A 50 -5.34 -1.36 -20.00
C ASN A 50 -4.88 0.04 -20.47
N ILE A 51 -3.81 0.13 -21.27
CA ILE A 51 -3.18 1.41 -21.62
C ILE A 51 -4.11 2.37 -22.37
N THR A 52 -5.07 1.83 -23.11
CA THR A 52 -6.09 2.62 -23.82
C THR A 52 -7.00 3.40 -22.88
N ASN A 53 -7.21 2.89 -21.67
CA ASN A 53 -8.05 3.52 -20.65
C ASN A 53 -7.28 4.52 -19.78
N LEU A 54 -5.96 4.60 -19.92
CA LEU A 54 -5.11 5.47 -19.11
C LEU A 54 -5.50 6.96 -19.18
N PRO A 55 -5.75 7.55 -20.36
CA PRO A 55 -6.20 8.94 -20.44
C PRO A 55 -7.56 9.17 -19.75
N HIS A 56 -8.47 8.19 -19.89
CA HIS A 56 -9.78 8.25 -19.23
C HIS A 56 -9.66 8.16 -17.70
N ALA A 57 -8.79 7.29 -17.18
CA ALA A 57 -8.53 7.17 -15.74
C ALA A 57 -7.99 8.48 -15.15
N PHE A 58 -7.04 9.13 -15.82
CA PHE A 58 -6.57 10.44 -15.40
C PHE A 58 -7.64 11.53 -15.48
N ALA A 59 -8.45 11.54 -16.54
CA ALA A 59 -9.58 12.45 -16.66
C ALA A 59 -10.59 12.25 -15.51
N LEU A 60 -10.88 11.01 -15.11
CA LEU A 60 -11.72 10.70 -13.96
C LEU A 60 -11.10 11.23 -12.65
N ILE A 61 -9.81 10.98 -12.42
CA ILE A 61 -9.12 11.42 -11.19
C ILE A 61 -9.17 12.95 -11.09
N PHE A 62 -8.68 13.67 -12.11
CA PHE A 62 -8.59 15.12 -12.07
C PHE A 62 -9.97 15.78 -12.19
N GLY A 63 -10.86 15.25 -13.03
CA GLY A 63 -12.22 15.74 -13.16
C GLY A 63 -12.99 15.66 -11.84
N ASN A 64 -12.94 14.52 -11.14
CA ASN A 64 -13.63 14.35 -9.87
C ASN A 64 -12.96 15.11 -8.73
N ALA A 65 -11.62 15.30 -8.77
CA ALA A 65 -10.90 16.04 -7.73
C ALA A 65 -11.31 17.53 -7.68
N PHE A 66 -11.60 18.15 -8.84
CA PHE A 66 -11.85 19.59 -8.93
C PHE A 66 -13.30 19.98 -9.21
N THR A 67 -14.12 19.09 -9.77
CA THR A 67 -15.50 19.42 -10.16
C THR A 67 -16.55 19.08 -9.11
N GLY A 68 -16.17 18.39 -8.04
CA GLY A 68 -17.13 17.98 -7.00
C GLY A 68 -18.28 17.10 -7.55
N SER A 69 -18.09 16.49 -8.71
CA SER A 69 -19.10 15.71 -9.43
C SER A 69 -19.47 14.38 -8.75
N SER A 70 -18.87 14.08 -7.61
CA SER A 70 -19.44 13.14 -6.65
C SER A 70 -20.80 13.60 -6.10
N ALA A 71 -21.34 14.69 -6.64
CA ALA A 71 -22.62 15.29 -6.32
C ALA A 71 -23.85 14.56 -6.89
N THR A 72 -23.76 13.30 -7.25
CA THR A 72 -24.97 12.48 -7.44
C THR A 72 -25.71 12.16 -6.12
N GLY A 73 -25.30 12.78 -5.02
CA GLY A 73 -25.88 12.64 -3.71
C GLY A 73 -26.03 13.93 -2.89
N GLY A 74 -26.28 15.07 -3.49
CA GLY A 74 -26.97 16.18 -2.82
C GLY A 74 -26.23 17.04 -1.79
N PHE A 75 -24.89 16.88 -1.54
CA PHE A 75 -24.15 17.71 -0.58
C PHE A 75 -22.71 17.99 -1.02
N VAL A 76 -22.51 18.98 -1.89
CA VAL A 76 -21.21 19.35 -2.47
C VAL A 76 -20.14 19.68 -1.42
N GLY A 77 -20.45 20.40 -0.38
CA GLY A 77 -19.49 20.78 0.66
C GLY A 77 -19.05 19.63 1.57
N SER A 78 -19.97 18.77 1.97
CA SER A 78 -19.67 17.59 2.77
C SER A 78 -18.86 16.55 2.02
N THR A 79 -19.02 16.45 0.72
CA THR A 79 -18.31 15.51 -0.13
C THR A 79 -16.85 15.89 -0.30
N ILE A 80 -16.52 17.16 -0.53
CA ILE A 80 -15.13 17.64 -0.60
C ILE A 80 -14.41 17.43 0.73
N ALA A 81 -15.05 17.79 1.84
CA ALA A 81 -14.49 17.57 3.16
C ALA A 81 -14.24 16.08 3.45
N LEU A 82 -15.17 15.20 3.02
CA LEU A 82 -15.03 13.76 3.16
C LEU A 82 -13.88 13.21 2.32
N VAL A 83 -13.73 13.65 1.08
CA VAL A 83 -12.63 13.24 0.18
C VAL A 83 -11.29 13.65 0.76
N ILE A 84 -11.15 14.91 1.22
CA ILE A 84 -9.92 15.39 1.87
C ILE A 84 -9.63 14.57 3.14
N LYS A 85 -10.64 14.37 3.99
CA LYS A 85 -10.51 13.59 5.22
C LYS A 85 -10.06 12.15 4.94
N GLN A 86 -10.70 11.48 4.00
CA GLN A 86 -10.36 10.09 3.65
C GLN A 86 -8.99 9.99 2.96
N GLY A 87 -8.69 10.92 2.05
CA GLY A 87 -7.39 10.98 1.39
C GLY A 87 -6.24 11.22 2.38
N ALA A 88 -6.39 12.22 3.25
CA ALA A 88 -5.41 12.52 4.28
C ALA A 88 -5.23 11.34 5.26
N ALA A 89 -6.31 10.72 5.72
CA ALA A 89 -6.25 9.59 6.63
C ALA A 89 -5.53 8.38 6.00
N ARG A 90 -5.75 8.12 4.71
CA ARG A 90 -5.09 7.02 4.00
C ARG A 90 -3.61 7.31 3.72
N ALA A 91 -3.29 8.53 3.30
CA ALA A 91 -1.90 8.95 3.08
C ALA A 91 -1.08 8.92 4.37
N THR A 92 -1.62 9.45 5.47
CA THR A 92 -0.98 9.41 6.79
C THR A 92 -0.76 7.97 7.26
N GLY A 93 -1.75 7.09 7.08
CA GLY A 93 -1.64 5.68 7.47
C GLY A 93 -0.68 4.87 6.59
N SER A 94 -0.47 5.25 5.31
CA SER A 94 0.49 4.58 4.42
C SER A 94 1.93 4.93 4.78
N ASN A 95 2.20 6.20 5.07
CA ASN A 95 3.55 6.72 5.28
C ASN A 95 3.95 6.84 6.75
N ASP A 96 3.04 6.53 7.69
CA ASP A 96 3.21 6.84 9.12
C ASP A 96 3.57 8.31 9.40
N ALA A 97 3.24 9.20 8.45
CA ALA A 97 3.63 10.61 8.47
C ALA A 97 2.90 11.38 9.58
N GLY A 98 3.66 12.02 10.45
CA GLY A 98 3.12 12.79 11.57
C GLY A 98 2.69 11.95 12.78
N LEU A 99 2.75 10.63 12.73
CA LEU A 99 2.42 9.73 13.85
C LEU A 99 3.59 9.51 14.82
N GLY A 100 4.81 9.93 14.44
CA GLY A 100 6.01 9.74 15.26
C GLY A 100 6.61 8.32 15.19
N LEU A 101 6.02 7.41 14.44
CA LEU A 101 6.45 6.01 14.37
C LEU A 101 7.70 5.83 13.51
N ALA A 102 7.74 6.40 12.30
CA ALA A 102 8.89 6.31 11.41
C ALA A 102 10.20 6.82 12.04
N PRO A 103 10.24 7.96 12.75
CA PRO A 103 11.44 8.42 13.44
C PRO A 103 12.00 7.42 14.47
N CYS A 104 11.14 6.64 15.14
CA CYS A 104 11.60 5.62 16.09
C CYS A 104 12.44 4.54 15.42
N VAL A 105 12.06 4.10 14.22
CA VAL A 105 12.82 3.12 13.44
C VAL A 105 14.05 3.75 12.81
N HIS A 106 13.92 4.95 12.23
CA HIS A 106 15.05 5.68 11.64
C HIS A 106 16.14 5.98 12.65
N ALA A 107 15.81 6.21 13.92
CA ALA A 107 16.78 6.45 15.00
C ALA A 107 17.68 5.24 15.29
N THR A 108 17.27 4.03 14.89
CA THR A 108 18.07 2.81 15.10
C THR A 108 19.06 2.53 13.96
N ALA A 109 19.07 3.34 12.91
CA ALA A 109 19.94 3.17 11.76
C ALA A 109 21.40 3.51 12.10
N ASP A 110 22.31 2.63 11.71
CA ASP A 110 23.75 2.86 11.84
C ASP A 110 24.26 3.66 10.65
N VAL A 111 24.29 4.97 10.82
CA VAL A 111 24.70 5.95 9.78
C VAL A 111 25.66 6.97 10.35
N ASP A 112 26.63 7.41 9.54
CA ASP A 112 27.65 8.38 9.94
C ASP A 112 27.06 9.74 10.34
N HIS A 113 25.92 10.12 9.79
CA HIS A 113 25.29 11.42 10.04
C HIS A 113 23.75 11.34 9.95
N PRO A 114 22.99 11.89 10.92
CA PRO A 114 21.52 11.83 10.93
C PRO A 114 20.86 12.40 9.67
N PHE A 115 21.48 13.37 9.01
CA PHE A 115 20.98 13.94 7.76
C PHE A 115 20.85 12.91 6.62
N LYS A 116 21.79 11.96 6.54
CA LYS A 116 21.70 10.88 5.55
C LYS A 116 20.44 10.04 5.74
N GLN A 117 20.10 9.73 7.00
CA GLN A 117 18.88 8.99 7.31
C GLN A 117 17.63 9.81 7.05
N GLY A 118 17.66 11.11 7.29
CA GLY A 118 16.57 12.02 6.94
C GLY A 118 16.27 12.04 5.42
N LEU A 119 17.31 12.01 4.58
CA LEU A 119 17.15 11.91 3.12
C LEU A 119 16.52 10.59 2.69
N TRP A 120 16.84 9.49 3.38
CA TRP A 120 16.18 8.20 3.15
C TRP A 120 14.68 8.27 3.47
N GLY A 121 14.29 8.89 4.58
CA GLY A 121 12.89 9.09 4.92
C GLY A 121 12.10 9.88 3.86
N VAL A 122 12.70 10.92 3.27
CA VAL A 122 12.09 11.65 2.14
C VAL A 122 11.92 10.75 0.91
N THR A 123 12.95 9.96 0.59
CA THR A 123 12.91 9.04 -0.56
C THR A 123 11.87 7.95 -0.38
N GLU A 124 11.77 7.39 0.82
CA GLU A 124 10.80 6.38 1.20
C GLU A 124 9.37 6.86 0.99
N VAL A 125 9.02 8.01 1.56
CA VAL A 125 7.68 8.61 1.42
C VAL A 125 7.36 8.91 -0.05
N PHE A 126 8.34 9.39 -0.82
CA PHE A 126 8.15 9.63 -2.26
C PHE A 126 7.86 8.33 -3.02
N ILE A 127 8.64 7.27 -2.79
CA ILE A 127 8.45 5.98 -3.45
C ILE A 127 7.09 5.38 -3.06
N ASP A 128 6.75 5.37 -1.78
CA ASP A 128 5.47 4.82 -1.32
C ASP A 128 4.30 5.58 -1.94
N THR A 129 4.26 6.90 -1.80
CA THR A 129 3.11 7.70 -2.20
C THR A 129 3.01 7.86 -3.72
N VAL A 130 4.11 8.23 -4.38
CA VAL A 130 4.06 8.57 -5.81
C VAL A 130 4.13 7.32 -6.69
N VAL A 131 4.91 6.31 -6.30
CA VAL A 131 5.09 5.13 -7.14
C VAL A 131 4.10 4.02 -6.74
N VAL A 132 4.16 3.53 -5.51
CA VAL A 132 3.40 2.34 -5.09
C VAL A 132 1.91 2.62 -4.97
N CYS A 133 1.53 3.71 -4.31
CA CYS A 133 0.11 4.06 -4.16
C CYS A 133 -0.54 4.44 -5.49
N THR A 134 0.16 5.17 -6.37
CA THR A 134 -0.37 5.49 -7.71
C THR A 134 -0.52 4.24 -8.56
N ALA A 135 0.45 3.32 -8.54
CA ALA A 135 0.35 2.06 -9.24
C ALA A 135 -0.86 1.24 -8.78
N THR A 136 -1.08 1.15 -7.47
CA THR A 136 -2.23 0.46 -6.87
C THR A 136 -3.56 1.13 -7.24
N ALA A 137 -3.61 2.46 -7.21
CA ALA A 137 -4.80 3.21 -7.63
C ALA A 137 -5.14 2.97 -9.09
N LEU A 138 -4.14 2.93 -9.97
CA LEU A 138 -4.34 2.63 -11.38
C LEU A 138 -4.87 1.21 -11.61
N ILE A 139 -4.40 0.20 -10.87
CA ILE A 139 -4.98 -1.15 -10.92
C ILE A 139 -6.48 -1.12 -10.62
N CYS A 140 -6.91 -0.30 -9.69
CA CYS A 140 -8.32 -0.20 -9.31
C CYS A 140 -9.19 0.58 -10.30
N ILE A 141 -8.61 1.58 -10.99
CA ILE A 141 -9.37 2.55 -11.80
C ILE A 141 -9.36 2.20 -13.29
N LEU A 142 -8.24 1.67 -13.81
CA LEU A 142 -8.06 1.42 -15.26
C LEU A 142 -9.06 0.45 -15.86
N PRO A 143 -9.41 -0.70 -15.23
CA PRO A 143 -10.40 -1.59 -15.78
C PRO A 143 -11.78 -0.95 -15.71
N GLU A 144 -12.49 -0.93 -16.85
CA GLU A 144 -13.82 -0.30 -16.95
C GLU A 144 -14.81 -0.88 -15.94
N GLY A 145 -15.51 0.02 -15.24
CA GLY A 145 -16.53 -0.36 -14.25
C GLY A 145 -15.99 -0.96 -12.95
N ASN A 146 -14.69 -1.20 -12.83
CA ASN A 146 -14.12 -1.82 -11.63
C ASN A 146 -14.36 -0.96 -10.38
N TRP A 147 -14.02 0.32 -10.42
CA TRP A 147 -14.19 1.25 -9.30
C TRP A 147 -15.65 1.48 -8.88
N SER A 148 -16.62 1.24 -9.78
CA SER A 148 -18.06 1.35 -9.53
C SER A 148 -18.72 0.02 -9.18
N SER A 149 -17.98 -1.07 -9.10
CA SER A 149 -18.50 -2.42 -8.81
C SER A 149 -19.04 -2.62 -7.39
N GLY A 150 -18.80 -1.67 -6.49
CA GLY A 150 -19.12 -1.79 -5.07
C GLY A 150 -18.11 -2.62 -4.27
N ALA A 151 -17.12 -3.23 -4.91
CA ALA A 151 -16.04 -3.91 -4.22
C ALA A 151 -15.12 -2.90 -3.52
N THR A 152 -14.54 -3.29 -2.38
CA THR A 152 -13.67 -2.42 -1.58
C THR A 152 -12.38 -3.16 -1.19
N GLY A 153 -11.33 -2.38 -0.90
CA GLY A 153 -10.06 -2.91 -0.42
C GLY A 153 -9.43 -3.93 -1.36
N VAL A 154 -8.94 -5.03 -0.81
CA VAL A 154 -8.24 -6.09 -1.57
C VAL A 154 -9.11 -6.71 -2.66
N ALA A 155 -10.43 -6.80 -2.45
CA ALA A 155 -11.35 -7.36 -3.46
C ALA A 155 -11.39 -6.50 -4.73
N LEU A 156 -11.39 -5.17 -4.58
CA LEU A 156 -11.32 -4.22 -5.71
C LEU A 156 -10.00 -4.37 -6.49
N THR A 157 -8.89 -4.45 -5.77
CA THR A 157 -7.58 -4.65 -6.37
C THR A 157 -7.48 -5.99 -7.11
N LEU A 158 -8.01 -7.05 -6.51
CA LEU A 158 -8.05 -8.37 -7.13
C LEU A 158 -8.88 -8.39 -8.43
N GLN A 159 -10.02 -7.70 -8.45
CA GLN A 159 -10.80 -7.54 -9.68
C GLN A 159 -10.00 -6.81 -10.75
N GLY A 160 -9.26 -5.75 -10.36
CA GLY A 160 -8.36 -5.04 -11.26
C GLY A 160 -7.26 -5.93 -11.83
N LEU A 161 -6.65 -6.79 -11.05
CA LEU A 161 -5.65 -7.77 -11.52
C LEU A 161 -6.27 -8.79 -12.50
N LYS A 162 -7.48 -9.27 -12.23
CA LYS A 162 -8.20 -10.23 -13.08
C LYS A 162 -8.61 -9.66 -14.44
N SER A 163 -8.54 -8.36 -14.65
CA SER A 163 -8.81 -7.75 -15.97
C SER A 163 -7.77 -8.13 -17.04
N VAL A 164 -6.56 -8.45 -16.61
CA VAL A 164 -5.44 -8.77 -17.53
C VAL A 164 -4.85 -10.16 -17.25
N LEU A 165 -4.76 -10.54 -15.98
CA LEU A 165 -4.16 -11.81 -15.58
C LEU A 165 -5.21 -12.92 -15.50
N PRO A 166 -4.85 -14.18 -15.87
CA PRO A 166 -5.70 -15.33 -15.60
C PRO A 166 -6.08 -15.40 -14.13
N GLY A 167 -7.34 -15.74 -13.83
CA GLY A 167 -7.87 -15.67 -12.45
C GLY A 167 -7.02 -16.39 -11.42
N GLY A 168 -6.49 -17.57 -11.72
CA GLY A 168 -5.62 -18.31 -10.81
C GLY A 168 -4.29 -17.60 -10.50
N ALA A 169 -3.68 -16.95 -11.50
CA ALA A 169 -2.45 -16.18 -11.32
C ALA A 169 -2.72 -14.88 -10.54
N ALA A 170 -3.81 -14.18 -10.87
CA ALA A 170 -4.21 -12.97 -10.15
C ALA A 170 -4.48 -13.26 -8.68
N ASP A 171 -5.22 -14.34 -8.37
CA ASP A 171 -5.50 -14.75 -6.99
C ASP A 171 -4.20 -15.09 -6.24
N LEU A 172 -3.28 -15.84 -6.85
CA LEU A 172 -2.02 -16.22 -6.23
C LEU A 172 -1.15 -14.99 -5.92
N ILE A 173 -0.92 -14.14 -6.92
CA ILE A 173 -0.08 -12.94 -6.77
C ILE A 173 -0.67 -12.00 -5.73
N CYS A 174 -1.97 -11.71 -5.81
CA CYS A 174 -2.64 -10.84 -4.86
C CYS A 174 -2.52 -11.38 -3.43
N ASN A 175 -2.82 -12.66 -3.21
CA ASN A 175 -2.76 -13.26 -1.88
C ASN A 175 -1.33 -13.30 -1.32
N VAL A 176 -0.33 -13.62 -2.14
CA VAL A 176 1.09 -13.62 -1.73
C VAL A 176 1.54 -12.22 -1.36
N CYS A 177 1.26 -11.22 -2.19
CA CYS A 177 1.63 -9.83 -1.89
C CYS A 177 0.92 -9.32 -0.63
N VAL A 178 -0.38 -9.52 -0.51
CA VAL A 178 -1.14 -9.09 0.68
C VAL A 178 -0.63 -9.78 1.95
N ALA A 179 -0.37 -11.09 1.89
CA ALA A 179 0.19 -11.81 3.03
C ALA A 179 1.57 -11.26 3.43
N ALA A 180 2.44 -11.00 2.44
CA ALA A 180 3.78 -10.44 2.69
C ALA A 180 3.70 -9.02 3.28
N PHE A 181 2.81 -8.15 2.74
CA PHE A 181 2.57 -6.81 3.30
C PHE A 181 2.04 -6.88 4.74
N CYS A 182 1.06 -7.73 5.00
CA CYS A 182 0.52 -7.92 6.36
C CYS A 182 1.58 -8.43 7.34
N LEU A 183 2.40 -9.39 6.93
CA LEU A 183 3.48 -9.95 7.77
C LEU A 183 4.53 -8.89 8.08
N SER A 184 5.04 -8.18 7.07
CA SER A 184 6.06 -7.14 7.27
C SER A 184 5.54 -6.02 8.16
N THR A 185 4.31 -5.55 7.95
CA THR A 185 3.68 -4.51 8.77
C THR A 185 3.55 -4.97 10.23
N THR A 186 3.09 -6.20 10.47
CA THR A 186 2.94 -6.72 11.84
C THR A 186 4.27 -6.83 12.55
N VAL A 187 5.33 -7.24 11.84
CA VAL A 187 6.69 -7.31 12.41
C VAL A 187 7.22 -5.92 12.73
N VAL A 188 6.97 -4.91 11.89
CA VAL A 188 7.37 -3.52 12.16
C VAL A 188 6.60 -2.92 13.34
N PHE A 189 5.30 -3.22 13.48
CA PHE A 189 4.55 -2.77 14.66
C PHE A 189 5.13 -3.30 15.98
N TYR A 190 5.71 -4.50 15.99
CA TYR A 190 6.42 -4.99 17.17
C TYR A 190 7.57 -4.05 17.55
N VAL A 191 8.35 -3.56 16.58
CA VAL A 191 9.45 -2.61 16.82
C VAL A 191 8.94 -1.30 17.41
N TYR A 192 7.80 -0.82 16.96
CA TYR A 192 7.18 0.38 17.51
C TYR A 192 6.82 0.21 18.99
N PHE A 193 6.26 -0.94 19.36
CA PHE A 193 5.93 -1.24 20.74
C PHE A 193 7.17 -1.49 21.64
N GLU A 194 8.26 -2.01 21.07
CA GLU A 194 9.49 -2.23 21.82
C GLU A 194 10.22 -0.92 22.16
N ASN A 195 10.07 0.10 21.30
CA ASN A 195 10.74 1.41 21.45
C ASN A 195 9.85 2.49 22.08
N ALA A 196 8.59 2.24 22.36
CA ALA A 196 7.66 3.15 23.01
C ALA A 196 7.70 3.03 24.55
#